data_a746221138c8465ce9cc82e93af74224
#
_entry.id   a746221138c8465ce9cc82e93af74224
#
_cell.length_a   1.000
_cell.length_b   1.000
_cell.length_c   1.000
_cell.angle_alpha   90.00
_cell.angle_beta   90.00
_cell.angle_gamma   90.00
#
_symmetry.space_group_name_H-M   'P 1'
#
loop_
_entity.id
_entity.type
_entity.pdbx_description
1 polymer ?
#
loop_
_entity_poly.entity_id
_entity_poly.type
_entity_poly.pdbx_seq_one_letter_code
_entity_poly.pdbx_strand_id
1 'polypeptide(L)'
;MSKLYLIIEKLQIYFQLILWFISFYWLDFELFPYLLEDSIFFKFALGMMMMSCQVFFYQYLYYTIKVDSVFEKENENELQNISEKHDYSTCKKCNILRPKRAHHCRYCNKCILEMDHHCFSLNKCIGKKNYHFFVRYLIFAELNASYIFWITIYVCINYYSELNKISFIKYGLMIFASFMGSCGLFLYLLFQLYLNLADLTTLEYIYPTLRINKNKQIHN
;
A
#
# COMPACT_ATOMS: atom_id res chain seq x y z
N MET A 1 23.22 -2.83 6.65
CA MET A 1 22.23 -3.69 5.94
C MET A 1 22.97 -4.86 5.33
N SER A 2 22.54 -6.10 5.55
CA SER A 2 23.20 -7.27 4.96
C SER A 2 22.96 -7.30 3.44
N LYS A 3 23.93 -7.83 2.66
CA LYS A 3 23.77 -8.03 1.20
C LYS A 3 22.50 -8.83 0.86
N LEU A 4 22.14 -9.78 1.74
CA LEU A 4 20.92 -10.60 1.62
C LEU A 4 19.65 -9.73 1.65
N TYR A 5 19.59 -8.70 2.48
CA TYR A 5 18.45 -7.79 2.60
C TYR A 5 18.21 -7.01 1.29
N LEU A 6 19.27 -6.48 0.67
CA LEU A 6 19.21 -5.81 -0.64
C LEU A 6 18.75 -6.75 -1.78
N ILE A 7 19.13 -8.03 -1.70
CA ILE A 7 18.70 -9.04 -2.68
C ILE A 7 17.20 -9.32 -2.53
N ILE A 8 16.71 -9.49 -1.31
CA ILE A 8 15.28 -9.72 -1.03
C ILE A 8 14.44 -8.53 -1.52
N GLU A 9 14.89 -7.30 -1.28
CA GLU A 9 14.22 -6.08 -1.74
C GLU A 9 14.07 -6.05 -3.27
N LYS A 10 15.14 -6.35 -4.00
CA LYS A 10 15.09 -6.42 -5.47
C LYS A 10 14.18 -7.54 -5.96
N LEU A 11 14.29 -8.74 -5.35
CA LEU A 11 13.45 -9.87 -5.72
C LEU A 11 11.95 -9.57 -5.52
N GLN A 12 11.60 -8.81 -4.50
CA GLN A 12 10.22 -8.44 -4.21
C GLN A 12 9.65 -7.45 -5.25
N ILE A 13 10.46 -6.48 -5.69
CA ILE A 13 10.08 -5.56 -6.79
C ILE A 13 9.91 -6.35 -8.09
N TYR A 14 10.84 -7.26 -8.43
CA TYR A 14 10.71 -8.11 -9.62
C TYR A 14 9.48 -9.03 -9.54
N PHE A 15 9.19 -9.60 -8.38
CA PHE A 15 7.98 -10.40 -8.17
C PHE A 15 6.70 -9.59 -8.43
N GLN A 16 6.61 -8.37 -7.94
CA GLN A 16 5.48 -7.47 -8.20
C GLN A 16 5.37 -7.11 -9.70
N LEU A 17 6.49 -6.84 -10.37
CA LEU A 17 6.51 -6.59 -11.82
C LEU A 17 6.06 -7.82 -12.62
N ILE A 18 6.48 -9.03 -12.23
CA ILE A 18 6.07 -10.28 -12.86
C ILE A 18 4.56 -10.49 -12.69
N LEU A 19 4.01 -10.29 -11.48
CA LEU A 19 2.57 -10.38 -11.25
C LEU A 19 1.81 -9.35 -12.10
N TRP A 20 2.37 -8.18 -12.29
CA TRP A 20 1.78 -7.17 -13.17
C TRP A 20 1.76 -7.62 -14.63
N PHE A 21 2.90 -8.09 -15.16
CA PHE A 21 2.97 -8.62 -16.53
C PHE A 21 2.00 -9.77 -16.74
N ILE A 22 1.85 -10.65 -15.76
CA ILE A 22 0.87 -11.74 -15.80
C ILE A 22 -0.55 -11.17 -15.87
N SER A 23 -0.89 -10.19 -15.01
CA SER A 23 -2.22 -9.56 -14.99
C SER A 23 -2.52 -8.82 -16.30
N PHE A 24 -1.53 -8.09 -16.84
CA PHE A 24 -1.62 -7.39 -18.12
C PHE A 24 -1.84 -8.37 -19.28
N TYR A 25 -1.00 -9.43 -19.37
CA TYR A 25 -1.12 -10.47 -20.36
C TYR A 25 -2.51 -11.12 -20.34
N TRP A 26 -3.02 -11.46 -19.15
CA TRP A 26 -4.34 -12.06 -18.98
C TRP A 26 -5.46 -11.15 -19.48
N LEU A 27 -5.42 -9.88 -19.15
CA LEU A 27 -6.44 -8.92 -19.55
C LEU A 27 -6.46 -8.70 -21.07
N ASP A 28 -5.29 -8.44 -21.65
CA ASP A 28 -5.21 -8.05 -23.05
C ASP A 28 -5.26 -9.24 -24.02
N PHE A 29 -4.68 -10.38 -23.68
CA PHE A 29 -4.58 -11.52 -24.60
C PHE A 29 -5.60 -12.63 -24.33
N GLU A 30 -5.99 -12.86 -23.09
CA GLU A 30 -6.90 -13.95 -22.74
C GLU A 30 -8.36 -13.49 -22.60
N LEU A 31 -8.61 -12.33 -22.00
CA LEU A 31 -9.98 -11.85 -21.72
C LEU A 31 -10.49 -10.87 -22.77
N PHE A 32 -9.64 -10.01 -23.32
CA PHE A 32 -10.02 -8.99 -24.28
C PHE A 32 -10.68 -9.54 -25.57
N PRO A 33 -10.24 -10.69 -26.17
CA PRO A 33 -10.93 -11.28 -27.32
C PRO A 33 -12.40 -11.56 -27.08
N TYR A 34 -12.77 -12.07 -25.88
CA TYR A 34 -14.17 -12.34 -25.53
C TYR A 34 -15.02 -11.08 -25.38
N LEU A 35 -14.39 -9.96 -25.11
CA LEU A 35 -15.07 -8.67 -25.03
C LEU A 35 -15.33 -8.06 -26.42
N LEU A 36 -14.78 -8.62 -27.54
CA LEU A 36 -14.84 -8.02 -28.88
C LEU A 36 -16.20 -8.13 -29.58
N GLU A 37 -17.14 -8.92 -29.11
CA GLU A 37 -18.47 -9.03 -29.72
C GLU A 37 -19.41 -7.86 -29.36
N ASP A 38 -19.16 -7.17 -28.23
CA ASP A 38 -19.91 -6.00 -27.84
C ASP A 38 -19.39 -4.71 -28.50
N SER A 39 -19.92 -3.58 -28.22
CA SER A 39 -19.53 -2.30 -28.81
C SER A 39 -18.02 -1.99 -28.60
N ILE A 40 -17.30 -1.79 -29.70
CA ILE A 40 -15.86 -1.43 -29.71
C ILE A 40 -15.57 -0.22 -28.81
N PHE A 41 -16.50 0.75 -28.76
CA PHE A 41 -16.36 1.94 -27.92
C PHE A 41 -16.36 1.58 -26.43
N PHE A 42 -17.24 0.69 -25.99
CA PHE A 42 -17.33 0.29 -24.58
C PHE A 42 -16.04 -0.42 -24.15
N LYS A 43 -15.49 -1.29 -24.98
CA LYS A 43 -14.24 -2.02 -24.71
C LYS A 43 -13.03 -1.12 -24.65
N PHE A 44 -12.94 -0.18 -25.59
CA PHE A 44 -11.88 0.82 -25.57
C PHE A 44 -11.93 1.65 -24.29
N ALA A 45 -13.13 2.09 -23.88
CA ALA A 45 -13.31 2.84 -22.61
C ALA A 45 -12.90 2.01 -21.39
N LEU A 46 -13.27 0.72 -21.36
CA LEU A 46 -12.91 -0.19 -20.27
C LEU A 46 -11.40 -0.45 -20.22
N GLY A 47 -10.76 -0.68 -21.38
CA GLY A 47 -9.30 -0.82 -21.49
C GLY A 47 -8.55 0.44 -21.02
N MET A 48 -9.00 1.62 -21.46
CA MET A 48 -8.42 2.89 -21.04
C MET A 48 -8.56 3.15 -19.53
N MET A 49 -9.70 2.79 -18.95
CA MET A 49 -9.91 2.86 -17.51
C MET A 49 -8.93 1.96 -16.75
N MET A 50 -8.71 0.73 -17.21
CA MET A 50 -7.75 -0.19 -16.63
C MET A 50 -6.32 0.31 -16.72
N MET A 51 -5.90 0.77 -17.90
CA MET A 51 -4.56 1.32 -18.08
C MET A 51 -4.32 2.51 -17.16
N SER A 52 -5.30 3.39 -17.00
CA SER A 52 -5.19 4.53 -16.07
C SER A 52 -5.05 4.08 -14.61
N CYS A 53 -5.86 3.11 -14.16
CA CYS A 53 -5.75 2.55 -12.82
C CYS A 53 -4.36 1.93 -12.57
N GLN A 54 -3.80 1.23 -13.53
CA GLN A 54 -2.47 0.64 -13.44
C GLN A 54 -1.38 1.72 -13.38
N VAL A 55 -1.46 2.76 -14.21
CA VAL A 55 -0.52 3.89 -14.16
C VAL A 55 -0.52 4.53 -12.77
N PHE A 56 -1.69 4.84 -12.20
CA PHE A 56 -1.78 5.40 -10.86
C PHE A 56 -1.28 4.45 -9.78
N PHE A 57 -1.56 3.14 -9.88
CA PHE A 57 -1.03 2.13 -8.99
C PHE A 57 0.50 2.19 -8.92
N TYR A 58 1.20 2.16 -10.09
CA TYR A 58 2.67 2.24 -10.12
C TYR A 58 3.21 3.60 -9.69
N GLN A 59 2.53 4.67 -10.04
CA GLN A 59 2.91 6.01 -9.62
C GLN A 59 2.89 6.13 -8.09
N TYR A 60 1.81 5.69 -7.44
CA TYR A 60 1.72 5.78 -5.98
C TYR A 60 2.61 4.77 -5.26
N LEU A 61 2.81 3.58 -5.82
CA LEU A 61 3.82 2.63 -5.35
C LEU A 61 5.22 3.26 -5.37
N TYR A 62 5.59 3.87 -6.49
CA TYR A 62 6.87 4.58 -6.63
C TYR A 62 7.05 5.67 -5.58
N TYR A 63 6.06 6.55 -5.41
CA TYR A 63 6.15 7.61 -4.41
C TYR A 63 6.16 7.08 -2.98
N THR A 64 5.43 6.01 -2.69
CA THR A 64 5.45 5.35 -1.37
C THR A 64 6.86 4.86 -1.02
N ILE A 65 7.57 4.29 -1.99
CA ILE A 65 8.93 3.79 -1.81
C ILE A 65 9.95 4.93 -1.82
N LYS A 66 9.80 5.91 -2.72
CA LYS A 66 10.77 7.00 -2.92
C LYS A 66 10.79 8.01 -1.77
N VAL A 67 9.62 8.35 -1.24
CA VAL A 67 9.50 9.35 -0.17
C VAL A 67 9.85 8.74 1.17
N ASP A 68 10.85 9.29 1.84
CA ASP A 68 11.30 8.86 3.16
C ASP A 68 10.60 9.65 4.27
N SER A 69 10.04 8.94 5.25
CA SER A 69 9.50 9.52 6.49
C SER A 69 10.53 9.52 7.63
N VAL A 70 11.82 9.41 7.29
CA VAL A 70 12.90 9.48 8.28
C VAL A 70 12.85 10.85 8.98
N PHE A 71 12.93 10.80 10.31
CA PHE A 71 13.14 11.99 11.13
C PHE A 71 14.63 12.32 11.12
N GLU A 72 14.99 13.46 10.54
CA GLU A 72 16.33 14.00 10.52
C GLU A 72 16.50 14.93 11.70
N LYS A 73 17.70 14.97 12.27
CA LYS A 73 18.04 15.86 13.38
C LYS A 73 17.96 17.30 12.87
N GLU A 74 17.00 18.06 13.36
CA GLU A 74 16.96 19.52 13.14
C GLU A 74 18.14 20.19 13.87
N ASN A 75 18.54 21.38 13.43
CA ASN A 75 19.69 22.10 13.97
C ASN A 75 19.57 22.27 15.50
N GLU A 76 20.65 22.02 16.22
CA GLU A 76 20.69 22.02 17.70
C GLU A 76 20.17 23.34 18.33
N ASN A 77 20.23 24.45 17.60
CA ASN A 77 19.73 25.75 18.07
C ASN A 77 18.19 25.86 18.06
N GLU A 78 17.49 25.14 17.18
CA GLU A 78 16.01 25.05 17.22
C GLU A 78 15.55 24.07 18.31
N LEU A 79 16.33 23.04 18.58
CA LEU A 79 16.02 22.02 19.59
C LEU A 79 16.00 22.57 21.01
N GLN A 80 16.82 23.55 21.36
CA GLN A 80 16.82 24.16 22.70
C GLN A 80 15.53 24.94 22.98
N ASN A 81 14.95 25.62 21.98
CA ASN A 81 13.67 26.31 22.08
C ASN A 81 12.47 25.36 22.10
N ILE A 82 12.65 24.12 21.60
CA ILE A 82 11.59 23.09 21.46
C ILE A 82 11.58 22.14 22.68
N SER A 83 12.71 21.99 23.39
CA SER A 83 12.83 21.10 24.56
C SER A 83 11.92 21.49 25.74
N GLU A 84 11.46 22.72 25.80
CA GLU A 84 10.48 23.21 26.78
C GLU A 84 9.05 22.74 26.50
N LYS A 85 8.76 22.23 25.28
CA LYS A 85 7.46 21.62 24.93
C LYS A 85 7.50 20.13 25.27
N HIS A 86 6.63 19.67 26.15
CA HIS A 86 6.49 18.30 26.69
C HIS A 86 6.29 17.16 25.70
N ASP A 87 6.44 17.40 24.38
CA ASP A 87 6.09 16.46 23.31
C ASP A 87 7.28 15.76 22.64
N TYR A 88 8.46 15.78 23.29
CA TYR A 88 9.67 15.15 22.78
C TYR A 88 10.17 14.01 23.67
N SER A 89 10.88 13.06 23.07
CA SER A 89 11.52 11.94 23.76
C SER A 89 12.87 11.60 23.13
N THR A 90 13.84 11.16 23.91
CA THR A 90 15.15 10.76 23.39
C THR A 90 15.11 9.32 22.88
N CYS A 91 15.53 9.11 21.64
CA CYS A 91 15.76 7.78 21.10
C CYS A 91 17.13 7.25 21.58
N LYS A 92 17.14 6.23 22.44
CA LYS A 92 18.37 5.60 22.95
C LYS A 92 19.22 4.92 21.87
N LYS A 93 18.64 4.55 20.71
CA LYS A 93 19.35 3.88 19.61
C LYS A 93 20.03 4.87 18.67
N CYS A 94 19.36 5.98 18.34
CA CYS A 94 19.90 7.00 17.44
C CYS A 94 20.60 8.15 18.20
N ASN A 95 20.43 8.21 19.52
CA ASN A 95 20.89 9.29 20.40
C ASN A 95 20.43 10.68 19.92
N ILE A 96 19.14 10.78 19.51
CA ILE A 96 18.52 12.02 19.05
C ILE A 96 17.25 12.32 19.82
N LEU A 97 16.95 13.58 20.07
CA LEU A 97 15.65 14.05 20.53
C LEU A 97 14.66 13.99 19.37
N ARG A 98 13.49 13.42 19.61
CA ARG A 98 12.47 13.18 18.56
C ARG A 98 11.06 13.46 19.10
N PRO A 99 10.10 13.85 18.25
CA PRO A 99 8.69 13.96 18.64
C PRO A 99 8.15 12.63 19.18
N LYS A 100 7.17 12.67 20.11
CA LYS A 100 6.61 11.47 20.74
C LYS A 100 6.03 10.46 19.74
N ARG A 101 5.42 10.92 18.62
CA ARG A 101 4.90 10.05 17.54
C ARG A 101 5.99 9.55 16.60
N ALA A 102 7.25 9.98 16.75
CA ALA A 102 8.36 9.42 16.00
C ALA A 102 8.89 8.18 16.73
N HIS A 103 9.00 7.05 16.02
CA HIS A 103 9.45 5.79 16.58
C HIS A 103 10.65 5.23 15.84
N HIS A 104 11.54 4.54 16.59
CA HIS A 104 12.71 3.88 16.01
C HIS A 104 12.31 2.56 15.37
N CYS A 105 12.50 2.46 14.06
CA CYS A 105 12.33 1.20 13.35
C CYS A 105 13.59 0.35 13.46
N ARG A 106 13.48 -0.84 14.07
CA ARG A 106 14.60 -1.79 14.21
C ARG A 106 15.11 -2.36 12.89
N TYR A 107 14.25 -2.43 11.86
CA TYR A 107 14.61 -2.96 10.53
C TYR A 107 15.36 -1.91 9.69
N CYS A 108 14.88 -0.68 9.67
CA CYS A 108 15.54 0.43 8.96
C CYS A 108 16.67 1.07 9.76
N ASN A 109 16.77 0.79 11.08
CA ASN A 109 17.69 1.39 12.04
C ASN A 109 17.66 2.93 12.03
N LYS A 110 16.47 3.52 11.90
CA LYS A 110 16.22 4.96 11.80
C LYS A 110 14.97 5.34 12.59
N CYS A 111 14.89 6.60 13.04
CA CYS A 111 13.66 7.17 13.58
C CYS A 111 12.75 7.61 12.44
N ILE A 112 11.48 7.24 12.50
CA ILE A 112 10.46 7.52 11.48
C ILE A 112 9.41 8.44 12.09
N LEU A 113 9.12 9.54 11.42
CA LEU A 113 8.16 10.54 11.87
C LEU A 113 6.72 10.01 11.73
N GLU A 114 5.92 10.11 12.79
CA GLU A 114 4.57 9.56 12.89
C GLU A 114 4.53 8.15 12.27
N MET A 115 5.35 7.27 12.83
CA MET A 115 5.52 5.92 12.30
C MET A 115 4.21 5.14 12.37
N ASP A 116 3.73 4.70 11.21
CA ASP A 116 2.58 3.81 11.10
C ASP A 116 3.02 2.35 11.28
N HIS A 117 3.86 1.87 10.38
CA HIS A 117 4.45 0.54 10.45
C HIS A 117 5.70 0.41 9.57
N HIS A 118 6.44 -0.69 9.73
CA HIS A 118 7.40 -1.15 8.74
C HIS A 118 6.70 -2.12 7.78
N CYS A 119 6.47 -1.68 6.55
CA CYS A 119 5.81 -2.48 5.53
C CYS A 119 6.80 -3.49 4.94
N PHE A 120 6.67 -4.77 5.32
CA PHE A 120 7.55 -5.82 4.82
C PHE A 120 7.39 -6.06 3.32
N SER A 121 6.18 -5.92 2.77
CA SER A 121 5.93 -6.09 1.34
C SER A 121 6.58 -5.01 0.47
N LEU A 122 6.77 -3.80 0.99
CA LEU A 122 7.47 -2.71 0.31
C LEU A 122 8.90 -2.52 0.82
N ASN A 123 9.28 -3.27 1.86
CA ASN A 123 10.54 -3.12 2.58
C ASN A 123 10.85 -1.67 2.96
N LYS A 124 9.82 -0.95 3.38
CA LYS A 124 9.84 0.48 3.64
C LYS A 124 9.04 0.83 4.89
N CYS A 125 9.49 1.82 5.66
CA CYS A 125 8.68 2.38 6.71
C CYS A 125 7.62 3.32 6.13
N ILE A 126 6.38 3.12 6.58
CA ILE A 126 5.27 4.02 6.35
C ILE A 126 5.14 4.96 7.55
N GLY A 127 5.07 6.25 7.27
CA GLY A 127 4.96 7.31 8.26
C GLY A 127 4.46 8.61 7.62
N LYS A 128 4.53 9.73 8.33
CA LYS A 128 3.91 11.01 7.97
C LYS A 128 4.05 11.42 6.50
N LYS A 129 5.30 11.36 5.97
CA LYS A 129 5.60 11.92 4.63
C LYS A 129 5.10 11.05 3.48
N ASN A 130 4.99 9.71 3.66
CA ASN A 130 4.60 8.78 2.60
C ASN A 130 3.27 8.05 2.85
N TYR A 131 2.62 8.25 4.01
CA TYR A 131 1.36 7.59 4.35
C TYR A 131 0.25 7.86 3.32
N HIS A 132 0.10 9.09 2.85
CA HIS A 132 -0.93 9.43 1.88
C HIS A 132 -0.70 8.80 0.49
N PHE A 133 0.55 8.56 0.09
CA PHE A 133 0.88 7.80 -1.12
C PHE A 133 0.56 6.32 -0.91
N PHE A 134 0.86 5.79 0.26
CA PHE A 134 0.54 4.41 0.63
C PHE A 134 -0.96 4.12 0.59
N VAL A 135 -1.80 4.99 1.15
CA VAL A 135 -3.27 4.82 1.09
C VAL A 135 -3.78 4.86 -0.36
N ARG A 136 -3.28 5.79 -1.19
CA ARG A 136 -3.64 5.84 -2.61
C ARG A 136 -3.17 4.60 -3.37
N TYR A 137 -1.98 4.10 -3.08
CA TYR A 137 -1.50 2.82 -3.60
C TYR A 137 -2.47 1.68 -3.27
N LEU A 138 -2.95 1.59 -2.03
CA LEU A 138 -3.92 0.57 -1.62
C LEU A 138 -5.27 0.71 -2.37
N ILE A 139 -5.76 1.94 -2.58
CA ILE A 139 -6.99 2.20 -3.33
C ILE A 139 -6.86 1.64 -4.76
N PHE A 140 -5.78 1.97 -5.46
CA PHE A 140 -5.59 1.48 -6.83
C PHE A 140 -5.26 -0.01 -6.90
N ALA A 141 -4.64 -0.58 -5.86
CA ALA A 141 -4.47 -2.03 -5.74
C ALA A 141 -5.83 -2.74 -5.64
N GLU A 142 -6.74 -2.21 -4.80
CA GLU A 142 -8.10 -2.73 -4.64
C GLU A 142 -8.91 -2.61 -5.93
N LEU A 143 -8.89 -1.45 -6.59
CA LEU A 143 -9.58 -1.25 -7.86
C LEU A 143 -9.11 -2.24 -8.94
N ASN A 144 -7.81 -2.51 -9.02
CA ASN A 144 -7.27 -3.51 -9.95
C ASN A 144 -7.73 -4.93 -9.60
N ALA A 145 -7.68 -5.33 -8.32
CA ALA A 145 -8.10 -6.66 -7.89
C ALA A 145 -9.59 -6.89 -8.14
N SER A 146 -10.43 -5.93 -7.79
CA SER A 146 -11.88 -5.94 -8.04
C SER A 146 -12.21 -5.99 -9.52
N TYR A 147 -11.49 -5.24 -10.35
CA TYR A 147 -11.70 -5.27 -11.79
C TYR A 147 -11.40 -6.66 -12.37
N ILE A 148 -10.26 -7.27 -12.04
CA ILE A 148 -9.90 -8.61 -12.49
C ILE A 148 -10.98 -9.63 -12.08
N PHE A 149 -11.48 -9.52 -10.86
CA PHE A 149 -12.55 -10.38 -10.35
C PHE A 149 -13.81 -10.27 -11.20
N TRP A 150 -14.35 -9.07 -11.39
CA TRP A 150 -15.61 -8.86 -12.10
C TRP A 150 -15.52 -9.18 -13.60
N ILE A 151 -14.43 -8.81 -14.25
CA ILE A 151 -14.27 -9.10 -15.68
C ILE A 151 -14.13 -10.61 -15.93
N THR A 152 -13.45 -11.34 -15.04
CA THR A 152 -13.31 -12.80 -15.17
C THR A 152 -14.66 -13.50 -14.98
N ILE A 153 -15.48 -13.04 -14.01
CA ILE A 153 -16.85 -13.53 -13.83
C ILE A 153 -17.68 -13.26 -15.09
N TYR A 154 -17.62 -12.05 -15.65
CA TYR A 154 -18.35 -11.68 -16.85
C TYR A 154 -18.02 -12.62 -18.01
N VAL A 155 -16.75 -12.90 -18.27
CA VAL A 155 -16.30 -13.82 -19.31
C VAL A 155 -16.80 -15.24 -19.04
N CYS A 156 -16.71 -15.73 -17.82
CA CYS A 156 -17.21 -17.06 -17.47
C CYS A 156 -18.72 -17.22 -17.69
N ILE A 157 -19.52 -16.20 -17.42
CA ILE A 157 -20.98 -16.26 -17.57
C ILE A 157 -21.37 -16.20 -19.05
N ASN A 158 -20.80 -15.27 -19.82
CA ASN A 158 -21.27 -15.00 -21.20
C ASN A 158 -20.67 -15.95 -22.24
N TYR A 159 -19.48 -16.50 -21.99
CA TYR A 159 -18.75 -17.33 -22.95
C TYR A 159 -18.51 -18.77 -22.45
N TYR A 160 -19.35 -19.23 -21.52
CA TYR A 160 -19.21 -20.56 -20.92
C TYR A 160 -19.12 -21.69 -21.94
N SER A 161 -19.92 -21.64 -23.02
CA SER A 161 -19.96 -22.66 -24.07
C SER A 161 -18.67 -22.75 -24.91
N GLU A 162 -17.89 -21.70 -24.96
CA GLU A 162 -16.64 -21.61 -25.73
C GLU A 162 -15.42 -22.04 -24.91
N LEU A 163 -15.56 -22.08 -23.56
CA LEU A 163 -14.47 -22.42 -22.66
C LEU A 163 -14.21 -23.93 -22.63
N ASN A 164 -12.99 -24.31 -22.93
CA ASN A 164 -12.53 -25.67 -22.70
C ASN A 164 -12.27 -25.93 -21.19
N LYS A 165 -12.13 -27.21 -20.81
CA LYS A 165 -11.92 -27.62 -19.40
C LYS A 165 -10.71 -26.94 -18.73
N ILE A 166 -9.63 -26.73 -19.49
CA ILE A 166 -8.40 -26.10 -18.96
C ILE A 166 -8.66 -24.62 -18.69
N SER A 167 -9.32 -23.93 -19.62
CA SER A 167 -9.70 -22.52 -19.45
C SER A 167 -10.64 -22.34 -18.25
N PHE A 168 -11.61 -23.25 -18.07
CA PHE A 168 -12.52 -23.20 -16.93
C PHE A 168 -11.80 -23.32 -15.59
N ILE A 169 -10.84 -24.24 -15.45
CA ILE A 169 -10.01 -24.36 -14.23
C ILE A 169 -9.18 -23.10 -14.00
N LYS A 170 -8.54 -22.57 -15.04
CA LYS A 170 -7.72 -21.35 -14.99
C LYS A 170 -8.56 -20.16 -14.46
N TYR A 171 -9.73 -19.92 -15.08
CA TYR A 171 -10.62 -18.82 -14.68
C TYR A 171 -11.18 -19.00 -13.26
N GLY A 172 -11.51 -20.23 -12.87
CA GLY A 172 -11.92 -20.53 -11.50
C GLY A 172 -10.86 -20.19 -10.45
N LEU A 173 -9.61 -20.55 -10.71
CA LEU A 173 -8.48 -20.17 -9.85
C LEU A 173 -8.27 -18.66 -9.80
N MET A 174 -8.45 -17.98 -10.93
CA MET A 174 -8.30 -16.54 -11.03
C MET A 174 -9.40 -15.78 -10.28
N ILE A 175 -10.66 -16.22 -10.40
CA ILE A 175 -11.78 -15.69 -9.61
C ILE A 175 -11.50 -15.85 -8.12
N PHE A 176 -11.06 -17.04 -7.69
CA PHE A 176 -10.76 -17.30 -6.29
C PHE A 176 -9.62 -16.41 -5.79
N ALA A 177 -8.51 -16.33 -6.51
CA ALA A 177 -7.36 -15.52 -6.11
C ALA A 177 -7.68 -14.01 -6.07
N SER A 178 -8.38 -13.48 -7.10
CA SER A 178 -8.76 -12.08 -7.15
C SER A 178 -9.81 -11.72 -6.09
N PHE A 179 -10.75 -12.61 -5.79
CA PHE A 179 -11.71 -12.44 -4.71
C PHE A 179 -11.03 -12.37 -3.34
N MET A 180 -10.13 -13.32 -3.04
CA MET A 180 -9.39 -13.32 -1.77
C MET A 180 -8.52 -12.08 -1.64
N GLY A 181 -7.82 -11.69 -2.72
CA GLY A 181 -7.00 -10.48 -2.76
C GLY A 181 -7.81 -9.21 -2.54
N SER A 182 -8.92 -9.05 -3.25
CA SER A 182 -9.83 -7.91 -3.12
C SER A 182 -10.43 -7.82 -1.72
N CYS A 183 -10.99 -8.91 -1.18
CA CYS A 183 -11.52 -8.91 0.19
C CYS A 183 -10.46 -8.48 1.23
N GLY A 184 -9.25 -9.01 1.12
CA GLY A 184 -8.15 -8.67 2.03
C GLY A 184 -7.72 -7.20 1.92
N LEU A 185 -7.55 -6.69 0.70
CA LEU A 185 -7.19 -5.30 0.44
C LEU A 185 -8.30 -4.34 0.88
N PHE A 186 -9.55 -4.67 0.61
CA PHE A 186 -10.71 -3.86 1.01
C PHE A 186 -10.81 -3.73 2.53
N LEU A 187 -10.72 -4.84 3.27
CA LEU A 187 -10.74 -4.82 4.74
C LEU A 187 -9.55 -4.03 5.31
N TYR A 188 -8.37 -4.20 4.72
CA TYR A 188 -7.19 -3.46 5.13
C TYR A 188 -7.32 -1.96 4.83
N LEU A 189 -7.89 -1.58 3.68
CA LEU A 189 -8.18 -0.20 3.33
C LEU A 189 -9.18 0.43 4.30
N LEU A 190 -10.27 -0.27 4.63
CA LEU A 190 -11.23 0.20 5.64
C LEU A 190 -10.57 0.42 7.00
N PHE A 191 -9.68 -0.48 7.41
CA PHE A 191 -8.90 -0.33 8.65
C PHE A 191 -8.02 0.92 8.61
N GLN A 192 -7.30 1.16 7.50
CA GLN A 192 -6.47 2.35 7.34
C GLN A 192 -7.30 3.65 7.33
N LEU A 193 -8.48 3.64 6.68
CA LEU A 193 -9.41 4.78 6.72
C LEU A 193 -9.93 5.05 8.13
N TYR A 194 -10.28 4.00 8.87
CA TYR A 194 -10.68 4.12 10.27
C TYR A 194 -9.57 4.77 11.12
N LEU A 195 -8.32 4.30 10.98
CA LEU A 195 -7.19 4.87 11.71
C LEU A 195 -6.96 6.35 11.36
N ASN A 196 -7.09 6.69 10.08
CA ASN A 196 -6.97 8.08 9.62
C ASN A 196 -8.03 8.98 10.25
N LEU A 197 -9.30 8.55 10.22
CA LEU A 197 -10.41 9.29 10.85
C LEU A 197 -10.24 9.43 12.37
N ALA A 198 -9.64 8.43 13.01
CA ALA A 198 -9.37 8.45 14.45
C ALA A 198 -8.08 9.23 14.82
N ASP A 199 -7.34 9.76 13.83
CA ASP A 199 -6.00 10.36 13.97
C ASP A 199 -5.04 9.45 14.76
N LEU A 200 -5.03 8.18 14.40
CA LEU A 200 -4.17 7.14 14.96
C LEU A 200 -3.25 6.55 13.91
N THR A 201 -2.03 6.16 14.30
CA THR A 201 -1.20 5.28 13.50
C THR A 201 -1.51 3.81 13.85
N THR A 202 -1.20 2.88 12.95
CA THR A 202 -1.29 1.43 13.22
C THR A 202 -0.52 1.07 14.51
N LEU A 203 0.63 1.68 14.73
CA LEU A 203 1.46 1.46 15.91
C LEU A 203 0.75 1.93 17.19
N GLU A 204 0.11 3.10 17.17
CA GLU A 204 -0.66 3.63 18.30
C GLU A 204 -1.95 2.85 18.57
N TYR A 205 -2.52 2.22 17.53
CA TYR A 205 -3.67 1.33 17.67
C TYR A 205 -3.28 0.04 18.39
N ILE A 206 -2.17 -0.59 17.96
CA ILE A 206 -1.67 -1.84 18.56
C ILE A 206 -1.13 -1.62 19.97
N TYR A 207 -0.48 -0.47 20.19
CA TYR A 207 0.13 -0.10 21.47
C TYR A 207 -0.48 1.19 22.02
N PRO A 208 -1.64 1.13 22.71
CA PRO A 208 -2.34 2.32 23.22
C PRO A 208 -1.50 3.19 24.16
N THR A 209 -0.49 2.61 24.80
CA THR A 209 0.46 3.34 25.68
C THR A 209 1.30 4.37 24.92
N LEU A 210 1.42 4.25 23.59
CA LEU A 210 2.14 5.20 22.75
C LEU A 210 1.30 6.42 22.35
N ARG A 211 -0.02 6.39 22.59
CA ARG A 211 -0.91 7.51 22.28
C ARG A 211 -0.56 8.74 23.09
N ILE A 212 -0.49 9.87 22.43
CA ILE A 212 -0.39 11.15 23.11
C ILE A 212 -1.76 11.47 23.68
N ASN A 213 -1.82 11.72 25.00
CA ASN A 213 -3.07 12.08 25.68
C ASN A 213 -3.41 13.54 25.33
N LYS A 214 -4.12 13.77 24.22
CA LYS A 214 -4.51 15.11 23.73
C LYS A 214 -5.31 15.91 24.80
N ASN A 215 -6.01 15.21 25.71
CA ASN A 215 -6.81 15.85 26.75
C ASN A 215 -5.98 16.50 27.87
N LYS A 216 -4.67 16.23 27.96
CA LYS A 216 -3.81 16.92 28.96
C LYS A 216 -3.28 18.27 28.47
N GLN A 217 -3.46 18.63 27.21
CA GLN A 217 -2.96 19.89 26.62
C GLN A 217 -3.95 21.06 26.72
N ILE A 218 -5.22 20.83 27.17
CA ILE A 218 -6.26 21.88 27.25
C ILE A 218 -6.33 22.52 28.63
N HIS A 219 -5.61 21.99 29.62
CA HIS A 219 -5.72 22.43 31.01
C HIS A 219 -4.38 22.88 31.66
N ASN A 220 -3.39 23.32 30.86
CA ASN A 220 -2.20 24.00 31.41
C ASN A 220 -1.96 25.31 30.65
#